data_207ede3da4584c794303719c8670c679
#
_entry.id   207ede3da4584c794303719c8670c679
#
_cell.length_a   1.000
_cell.length_b   1.000
_cell.length_c   1.000
_cell.angle_alpha   90.00
_cell.angle_beta   90.00
_cell.angle_gamma   90.00
#
_symmetry.space_group_name_H-M   'P 1'
#
loop_
_entity.id
_entity.type
_entity.pdbx_description
1 polymer ?
#
loop_
_entity_poly.entity_id
_entity_poly.type
_entity_poly.pdbx_seq_one_letter_code
_entity_poly.pdbx_strand_id
1 'polypeptide(L)'
;MSMLNNSKAILTYGLNEKETKDFQATGHKVINISNEMASMKVKDILEGLKFEVVSKKNFNEKVVIFSNFPDEELQMMVSIAKVITENPIMAVVTETSKEWQFNYLVEHLIEEREWYRSMQGGKA
;
A
#
# COMPACT_ATOMS: atom_id res chain seq x y z
N MET A 1 -13.86 1.11 18.32
CA MET A 1 -13.01 0.27 19.16
C MET A 1 -11.56 0.50 18.82
N SER A 2 -10.83 1.03 19.77
CA SER A 2 -9.43 1.37 19.54
C SER A 2 -8.57 0.14 19.25
N MET A 3 -8.99 -1.02 19.74
CA MET A 3 -8.23 -2.25 19.51
C MET A 3 -8.14 -2.64 18.05
N LEU A 4 -9.14 -2.30 17.27
CA LEU A 4 -9.12 -2.62 15.85
C LEU A 4 -8.07 -1.82 15.09
N ASN A 5 -7.76 -0.62 15.59
CA ASN A 5 -6.80 0.25 14.92
C ASN A 5 -5.35 -0.22 15.08
N ASN A 6 -5.11 -1.16 15.98
CA ASN A 6 -3.77 -1.68 16.22
C ASN A 6 -3.49 -2.98 15.48
N SER A 7 -4.43 -3.43 14.67
CA SER A 7 -4.23 -4.65 13.89
C SER A 7 -3.26 -4.41 12.75
N LYS A 8 -2.35 -5.36 12.56
CA LYS A 8 -1.45 -5.32 11.43
C LYS A 8 -2.21 -5.64 10.15
N ALA A 9 -1.91 -4.90 9.09
CA ALA A 9 -2.54 -5.15 7.81
C ALA A 9 -1.61 -4.73 6.69
N ILE A 10 -1.75 -5.40 5.55
CA ILE A 10 -1.01 -5.07 4.34
C ILE A 10 -2.03 -4.66 3.28
N LEU A 11 -1.90 -3.45 2.78
CA LEU A 11 -2.74 -2.97 1.68
C LEU A 11 -1.98 -3.18 0.37
N THR A 12 -2.62 -3.85 -0.59
CA THR A 12 -1.97 -4.14 -1.87
C THR A 12 -2.81 -3.61 -3.02
N TYR A 13 -2.13 -3.17 -4.07
CA TYR A 13 -2.78 -2.70 -5.29
C TYR A 13 -1.94 -3.14 -6.49
N GLY A 14 -2.60 -3.59 -7.54
CA GLY A 14 -1.92 -3.92 -8.80
C GLY A 14 -1.20 -5.25 -8.81
N LEU A 15 -1.37 -6.07 -7.78
CA LEU A 15 -0.73 -7.37 -7.72
C LEU A 15 -1.52 -8.40 -8.50
N ASN A 16 -0.80 -9.39 -9.05
CA ASN A 16 -1.48 -10.52 -9.69
C ASN A 16 -1.92 -11.54 -8.62
N GLU A 17 -2.61 -12.57 -9.08
CA GLU A 17 -3.18 -13.57 -8.17
C GLU A 17 -2.10 -14.31 -7.37
N LYS A 18 -1.01 -14.66 -8.02
CA LYS A 18 0.08 -15.37 -7.35
C LYS A 18 0.73 -14.50 -6.28
N GLU A 19 0.99 -13.24 -6.61
CA GLU A 19 1.58 -12.31 -5.64
C GLU A 19 0.66 -12.12 -4.44
N THR A 20 -0.64 -11.98 -4.69
CA THR A 20 -1.61 -11.84 -3.61
C THR A 20 -1.60 -13.06 -2.69
N LYS A 21 -1.57 -14.25 -3.27
CA LYS A 21 -1.53 -15.47 -2.48
C LYS A 21 -0.24 -15.58 -1.67
N ASP A 22 0.87 -15.15 -2.24
CA ASP A 22 2.14 -15.18 -1.53
C ASP A 22 2.12 -14.26 -0.31
N PHE A 23 1.51 -13.07 -0.42
CA PHE A 23 1.35 -12.20 0.73
C PHE A 23 0.42 -12.80 1.76
N GLN A 24 -0.68 -13.42 1.33
CA GLN A 24 -1.60 -14.08 2.27
C GLN A 24 -0.93 -15.21 3.02
N ALA A 25 0.01 -15.90 2.37
CA ALA A 25 0.75 -16.99 2.99
C ALA A 25 1.65 -16.53 4.14
N THR A 26 1.93 -15.25 4.24
CA THR A 26 2.71 -14.72 5.37
C THR A 26 1.93 -14.75 6.68
N GLY A 27 0.63 -15.00 6.62
CA GLY A 27 -0.21 -15.04 7.80
C GLY A 27 -0.78 -13.70 8.23
N HIS A 28 -0.41 -12.63 7.56
CA HIS A 28 -0.94 -11.30 7.88
C HIS A 28 -2.22 -11.02 7.10
N LYS A 29 -3.02 -10.11 7.63
CA LYS A 29 -4.22 -9.66 6.94
C LYS A 29 -3.81 -8.87 5.70
N VAL A 30 -4.31 -9.27 4.54
CA VAL A 30 -4.02 -8.60 3.27
C VAL A 30 -5.33 -8.04 2.72
N ILE A 31 -5.35 -6.76 2.44
CA ILE A 31 -6.49 -6.09 1.83
C ILE A 31 -6.08 -5.70 0.42
N ASN A 32 -6.69 -6.36 -0.55
CA ASN A 32 -6.38 -6.10 -1.96
C ASN A 32 -7.30 -4.98 -2.45
N ILE A 33 -6.72 -3.84 -2.77
CA ILE A 33 -7.48 -2.65 -3.12
C ILE A 33 -7.80 -2.67 -4.61
N SER A 34 -9.09 -2.59 -4.93
CA SER A 34 -9.55 -2.47 -6.30
C SER A 34 -9.63 -1.01 -6.72
N ASN A 35 -9.84 -0.78 -8.01
CA ASN A 35 -10.00 0.59 -8.50
C ASN A 35 -11.19 1.30 -7.87
N GLU A 36 -12.27 0.55 -7.59
CA GLU A 36 -13.43 1.14 -6.95
C GLU A 36 -13.14 1.60 -5.53
N MET A 37 -12.18 0.99 -4.87
CA MET A 37 -11.81 1.35 -3.50
C MET A 37 -10.78 2.47 -3.44
N ALA A 38 -10.18 2.83 -4.58
CA ALA A 38 -9.05 3.75 -4.57
C ALA A 38 -9.42 5.16 -4.11
N SER A 39 -10.69 5.53 -4.19
CA SER A 39 -11.15 6.84 -3.72
C SER A 39 -11.45 6.88 -2.22
N MET A 40 -11.41 5.72 -1.56
CA MET A 40 -11.67 5.65 -0.12
C MET A 40 -10.47 6.16 0.67
N LYS A 41 -10.73 6.69 1.84
CA LYS A 41 -9.64 7.03 2.76
C LYS A 41 -8.99 5.75 3.27
N VAL A 42 -7.69 5.83 3.47
CA VAL A 42 -6.91 4.68 3.94
C VAL A 42 -7.50 4.11 5.22
N LYS A 43 -7.86 4.98 6.18
CA LYS A 43 -8.44 4.52 7.44
C LYS A 43 -9.74 3.75 7.25
N ASP A 44 -10.57 4.16 6.30
CA ASP A 44 -11.85 3.49 6.05
C ASP A 44 -11.63 2.10 5.46
N ILE A 45 -10.64 1.98 4.59
CA ILE A 45 -10.27 0.68 4.02
C ILE A 45 -9.78 -0.25 5.14
N LEU A 46 -8.96 0.26 6.05
CA LEU A 46 -8.42 -0.53 7.15
C LEU A 46 -9.52 -0.99 8.10
N GLU A 47 -10.57 -0.19 8.26
CA GLU A 47 -11.72 -0.55 9.10
C GLU A 47 -12.66 -1.54 8.42
N GLY A 48 -12.40 -1.85 7.16
CA GLY A 48 -13.23 -2.81 6.43
C GLY A 48 -14.49 -2.23 5.84
N LEU A 49 -14.60 -0.90 5.81
CA LEU A 49 -15.74 -0.25 5.18
C LEU A 49 -15.65 -0.41 3.67
N LYS A 50 -16.79 -0.57 3.03
CA LYS A 50 -16.86 -0.70 1.58
C LYS A 50 -17.82 0.33 1.04
N PHE A 51 -17.28 1.24 0.25
CA PHE A 51 -18.11 2.23 -0.45
C PHE A 51 -17.96 1.98 -1.94
N GLU A 52 -19.09 1.96 -2.63
CA GLU A 52 -19.06 1.84 -4.07
C GLU A 52 -18.83 3.22 -4.67
N VAL A 53 -17.57 3.54 -4.88
CA VAL A 53 -17.20 4.79 -5.52
C VAL A 53 -16.54 4.45 -6.83
N VAL A 54 -17.05 5.02 -7.90
CA VAL A 54 -16.46 4.80 -9.22
C VAL A 54 -15.23 5.67 -9.31
N SER A 55 -14.05 5.04 -9.31
CA SER A 55 -12.80 5.73 -9.51
C SER A 55 -12.39 5.57 -10.96
N LYS A 56 -12.00 6.68 -11.57
CA LYS A 56 -11.52 6.65 -12.94
C LYS A 56 -10.01 6.53 -13.02
N LYS A 57 -9.34 6.53 -11.87
CA LYS A 57 -7.89 6.46 -11.85
C LYS A 57 -7.41 5.01 -11.78
N ASN A 58 -6.57 4.69 -12.72
CA ASN A 58 -5.87 3.42 -12.81
C ASN A 58 -4.39 3.69 -12.70
N PHE A 59 -3.73 3.06 -11.73
CA PHE A 59 -2.29 3.17 -11.63
C PHE A 59 -1.67 1.92 -12.26
N ASN A 60 -0.67 2.11 -13.08
CA ASN A 60 0.07 1.00 -13.67
C ASN A 60 1.27 0.68 -12.78
N GLU A 61 1.02 0.52 -11.50
CA GLU A 61 2.04 0.32 -10.49
C GLU A 61 1.60 -0.77 -9.53
N LYS A 62 2.60 -1.43 -8.93
CA LYS A 62 2.35 -2.37 -7.84
C LYS A 62 2.63 -1.64 -6.54
N VAL A 63 1.68 -1.67 -5.63
CA VAL A 63 1.76 -0.90 -4.38
C VAL A 63 1.55 -1.84 -3.20
N VAL A 64 2.41 -1.72 -2.19
CA VAL A 64 2.31 -2.48 -0.96
C VAL A 64 2.49 -1.52 0.21
N ILE A 65 1.46 -1.38 1.03
CA ILE A 65 1.47 -0.44 2.15
C ILE A 65 1.24 -1.21 3.43
N PHE A 66 2.12 -0.99 4.42
CA PHE A 66 2.07 -1.69 5.69
C PHE A 66 1.45 -0.82 6.76
N SER A 67 0.60 -1.42 7.60
CA SER A 67 -0.08 -0.71 8.69
C SER A 67 0.19 -1.42 10.02
N ASN A 68 0.67 -0.66 10.99
CA ASN A 68 0.86 -1.10 12.38
C ASN A 68 1.90 -2.19 12.58
N PHE A 69 2.91 -2.24 11.74
CA PHE A 69 4.01 -3.20 11.92
C PHE A 69 5.11 -2.61 12.80
N PRO A 70 5.60 -3.36 13.80
CA PRO A 70 6.80 -2.95 14.52
C PRO A 70 8.00 -2.88 13.58
N ASP A 71 8.99 -2.05 13.90
CA ASP A 71 10.12 -1.79 13.00
C ASP A 71 10.83 -3.06 12.54
N GLU A 72 11.10 -3.98 13.44
CA GLU A 72 11.82 -5.20 13.09
C GLU A 72 11.01 -6.06 12.13
N GLU A 73 9.73 -6.19 12.41
CA GLU A 73 8.85 -6.97 11.55
C GLU A 73 8.63 -6.27 10.21
N LEU A 74 8.56 -4.95 10.24
CA LEU A 74 8.42 -4.16 9.02
C LEU A 74 9.61 -4.40 8.08
N GLN A 75 10.82 -4.39 8.59
CA GLN A 75 12.01 -4.62 7.78
C GLN A 75 11.98 -6.01 7.15
N MET A 76 11.54 -7.00 7.92
CA MET A 76 11.40 -8.36 7.41
C MET A 76 10.36 -8.41 6.30
N MET A 77 9.22 -7.76 6.51
CA MET A 77 8.15 -7.79 5.52
C MET A 77 8.52 -7.01 4.25
N VAL A 78 9.30 -5.95 4.38
CA VAL A 78 9.81 -5.23 3.21
C VAL A 78 10.69 -6.14 2.38
N SER A 79 11.56 -6.91 3.02
CA SER A 79 12.42 -7.86 2.31
C SER A 79 11.60 -8.95 1.62
N ILE A 80 10.58 -9.44 2.30
CA ILE A 80 9.68 -10.46 1.73
C ILE A 80 8.93 -9.89 0.53
N ALA A 81 8.46 -8.66 0.63
CA ALA A 81 7.73 -8.03 -0.46
C ALA A 81 8.60 -7.91 -1.72
N LYS A 82 9.88 -7.62 -1.56
CA LYS A 82 10.79 -7.51 -2.69
C LYS A 82 11.02 -8.85 -3.39
N VAL A 83 10.84 -9.95 -2.66
CA VAL A 83 10.93 -11.28 -3.26
C VAL A 83 9.62 -11.63 -3.97
N ILE A 84 8.49 -11.26 -3.38
CA ILE A 84 7.17 -11.61 -3.93
C ILE A 84 6.88 -10.87 -5.23
N THR A 85 7.23 -9.59 -5.30
CA THR A 85 6.86 -8.77 -6.45
C THR A 85 8.03 -7.86 -6.85
N GLU A 86 8.04 -7.46 -8.14
CA GLU A 86 9.11 -6.62 -8.68
C GLU A 86 8.80 -5.14 -8.50
N ASN A 87 9.78 -4.43 -7.95
CA ASN A 87 9.77 -2.97 -7.86
C ASN A 87 8.45 -2.39 -7.34
N PRO A 88 7.92 -2.92 -6.23
CA PRO A 88 6.69 -2.35 -5.69
C PRO A 88 6.96 -1.00 -5.07
N ILE A 89 5.96 -0.12 -5.11
CA ILE A 89 5.99 1.09 -4.30
C ILE A 89 5.58 0.67 -2.90
N MET A 90 6.45 0.92 -1.93
CA MET A 90 6.20 0.52 -0.55
C MET A 90 6.14 1.72 0.36
N ALA A 91 5.24 1.69 1.32
CA ALA A 91 5.10 2.76 2.30
C ALA A 91 4.47 2.20 3.57
N VAL A 92 4.45 3.02 4.61
CA VAL A 92 3.74 2.71 5.85
C VAL A 92 2.63 3.72 6.05
N VAL A 93 1.56 3.28 6.69
CA VAL A 93 0.47 4.18 7.05
C VAL A 93 0.91 5.04 8.22
N THR A 94 0.74 6.35 8.09
CA THR A 94 1.05 7.30 9.15
C THR A 94 -0.22 7.96 9.65
N GLU A 95 -0.11 8.72 10.74
CA GLU A 95 -1.26 9.48 11.25
C GLU A 95 -1.78 10.48 10.22
N THR A 96 -0.90 10.99 9.38
CA THR A 96 -1.30 11.89 8.30
C THR A 96 -1.92 11.13 7.14
N SER A 97 -1.24 10.10 6.65
CA SER A 97 -1.68 9.44 5.43
C SER A 97 -2.96 8.60 5.60
N LYS A 98 -3.26 8.18 6.82
CA LYS A 98 -4.50 7.43 7.04
C LYS A 98 -5.76 8.26 6.74
N GLU A 99 -5.63 9.58 6.77
CA GLU A 99 -6.73 10.49 6.46
C GLU A 99 -6.86 10.79 4.96
N TRP A 100 -5.89 10.34 4.18
CA TRP A 100 -5.86 10.58 2.74
C TRP A 100 -6.66 9.49 2.02
N GLN A 101 -7.20 9.85 0.84
CA GLN A 101 -7.72 8.84 -0.07
C GLN A 101 -6.55 8.00 -0.57
N PHE A 102 -6.80 6.72 -0.83
CA PHE A 102 -5.74 5.82 -1.27
C PHE A 102 -5.09 6.31 -2.57
N ASN A 103 -5.91 6.75 -3.53
CA ASN A 103 -5.38 7.23 -4.80
C ASN A 103 -4.47 8.44 -4.62
N TYR A 104 -4.82 9.34 -3.69
CA TYR A 104 -3.97 10.48 -3.40
C TYR A 104 -2.63 10.05 -2.82
N LEU A 105 -2.65 9.09 -1.91
CA LEU A 105 -1.42 8.55 -1.34
C LEU A 105 -0.54 7.93 -2.42
N VAL A 106 -1.10 7.15 -3.32
CA VAL A 106 -0.33 6.51 -4.38
C VAL A 106 0.27 7.57 -5.30
N GLU A 107 -0.50 8.58 -5.67
CA GLU A 107 0.02 9.65 -6.52
C GLU A 107 1.19 10.37 -5.86
N HIS A 108 1.08 10.61 -4.56
CA HIS A 108 2.15 11.26 -3.80
C HIS A 108 3.41 10.40 -3.79
N LEU A 109 3.25 9.10 -3.59
CA LEU A 109 4.38 8.17 -3.58
C LEU A 109 5.05 8.08 -4.96
N ILE A 110 4.24 8.10 -6.01
CA ILE A 110 4.77 8.09 -7.37
C ILE A 110 5.59 9.36 -7.63
N GLU A 111 5.07 10.51 -7.22
CA GLU A 111 5.77 11.78 -7.38
C GLU A 111 7.12 11.78 -6.64
N GLU A 112 7.14 11.27 -5.42
CA GLU A 112 8.37 11.17 -4.66
C GLU A 112 9.39 10.28 -5.36
N ARG A 113 8.93 9.15 -5.88
CA ARG A 113 9.83 8.23 -6.59
C ARG A 113 10.42 8.88 -7.83
N GLU A 114 9.58 9.58 -8.61
CA GLU A 114 10.05 10.24 -9.82
C GLU A 114 11.01 11.37 -9.51
N TRP A 115 10.76 12.07 -8.42
CA TRP A 115 11.65 13.13 -7.97
C TRP A 115 13.04 12.56 -7.63
N TYR A 116 13.09 11.45 -6.89
CA TYR A 116 14.36 10.81 -6.56
C TYR A 116 15.09 10.32 -7.80
N ARG A 117 14.37 9.73 -8.73
CA ARG A 117 14.94 9.25 -9.99
C ARG A 117 15.52 10.40 -10.79
N SER A 118 14.81 11.52 -10.83
CA SER A 118 15.25 12.72 -11.54
C SER A 118 16.57 13.23 -10.96
N MET A 119 16.67 13.27 -9.63
CA MET A 119 17.90 13.72 -8.98
C MET A 119 19.07 12.78 -9.25
N GLN A 120 18.82 11.48 -9.21
CA GLN A 120 19.88 10.51 -9.47
C GLN A 120 20.31 10.51 -10.93
N GLY A 121 19.33 10.65 -11.83
CA GLY A 121 19.61 10.72 -13.25
C GLY A 121 20.45 11.91 -13.63
N GLY A 122 20.28 13.03 -12.93
CA GLY A 122 21.03 14.23 -13.19
C GLY A 122 22.51 14.12 -12.87
N LYS A 123 22.92 13.07 -12.21
CA LYS A 123 24.34 12.84 -11.88
C LYS A 123 25.04 11.93 -12.87
N ALA A 124 24.30 11.38 -13.76
CA ALA A 124 24.87 10.45 -14.73
C ALA A 124 25.71 11.16 -15.79
#